data_bbe98f9e52851f88eb312cd4d68af7cf
#
_entry.id   bbe98f9e52851f88eb312cd4d68af7cf
#
_cell.length_a   1.000
_cell.length_b   1.000
_cell.length_c   1.000
_cell.angle_alpha   90.00
_cell.angle_beta   90.00
_cell.angle_gamma   90.00
#
_symmetry.space_group_name_H-M   'P 1'
#
loop_
_entity.id
_entity.type
_entity.pdbx_description
1 polymer ?
#
loop_
_entity_poly.entity_id
_entity_poly.type
_entity_poly.pdbx_seq_one_letter_code
_entity_poly.pdbx_strand_id
1 'polypeptide(L)'
;ANHPMFSIYTTNCDPSDSNVELKQPYDYTKPNYTNMTNGRRHRLIRYSEVLLWYAESAARAGMDLTDAKKYLKQVRKRAVTDYENVTLSDGTTVKIDAMSADQLADACYIEHGWEVAGQWTQMVTRRADELRMDELKKNFDYRVANAPIVVAKDAKGNEVKVKESVSVKNSTWQGENSIYCPYPTTEVEKNPNLKR
;
A
#
# COMPACT_ATOMS: atom_id res chain seq x y z
N ALA A 1 -10.38 -0.78 19.45
CA ALA A 1 -9.81 -1.52 18.32
C ALA A 1 -8.29 -1.39 18.37
N ASN A 2 -7.58 -2.52 18.39
CA ASN A 2 -6.11 -2.56 18.58
C ASN A 2 -5.39 -2.83 17.25
N HIS A 3 -5.89 -2.22 16.16
CA HIS A 3 -5.23 -2.31 14.87
C HIS A 3 -4.24 -1.16 14.69
N PRO A 4 -3.07 -1.41 14.09
CA PRO A 4 -2.22 -0.33 13.62
C PRO A 4 -3.00 0.58 12.67
N MET A 5 -2.95 1.87 12.92
CA MET A 5 -3.62 2.88 12.08
C MET A 5 -2.59 3.87 11.57
N PHE A 6 -2.77 4.31 10.33
CA PHE A 6 -1.93 5.37 9.80
C PHE A 6 -2.33 6.71 10.42
N SER A 7 -1.37 7.42 11.01
CA SER A 7 -1.60 8.67 11.73
C SER A 7 -2.26 9.74 10.87
N ILE A 8 -2.07 9.69 9.55
CA ILE A 8 -2.72 10.61 8.59
C ILE A 8 -4.25 10.59 8.65
N TYR A 9 -4.84 9.50 9.15
CA TYR A 9 -6.29 9.34 9.28
C TYR A 9 -6.77 9.45 10.73
N THR A 10 -5.86 9.62 11.68
CA THR A 10 -6.23 9.80 13.08
C THR A 10 -6.54 11.26 13.38
N THR A 11 -7.46 11.47 14.29
CA THR A 11 -7.83 12.78 14.78
C THR A 11 -7.18 13.10 16.12
N ASN A 12 -6.60 12.11 16.76
CA ASN A 12 -5.84 12.24 18.01
C ASN A 12 -4.41 12.68 17.70
N CYS A 13 -4.28 13.89 17.18
CA CYS A 13 -2.98 14.48 16.97
C CYS A 13 -2.49 15.05 18.28
N ASP A 14 -1.21 14.88 18.56
CA ASP A 14 -0.57 15.56 19.66
C ASP A 14 -0.82 17.06 19.53
N PRO A 15 -1.42 17.71 20.54
CA PRO A 15 -1.67 19.16 20.51
C PRO A 15 -0.40 19.99 20.36
N SER A 16 0.77 19.43 20.68
CA SER A 16 2.07 20.06 20.50
C SER A 16 2.60 19.98 19.07
N ASP A 17 2.01 19.13 18.21
CA ASP A 17 2.42 19.03 16.81
C ASP A 17 2.10 20.34 16.07
N SER A 18 3.14 20.94 15.50
CA SER A 18 3.02 22.16 14.70
C SER A 18 2.39 21.92 13.32
N ASN A 19 2.18 20.68 12.90
CA ASN A 19 1.58 20.35 11.63
C ASN A 19 0.07 20.65 11.63
N VAL A 20 -0.31 21.72 10.96
CA VAL A 20 -1.71 22.23 10.90
C VAL A 20 -2.67 21.20 10.31
N GLU A 21 -2.22 20.34 9.39
CA GLU A 21 -3.05 19.28 8.80
C GLU A 21 -3.45 18.23 9.85
N LEU A 22 -2.60 18.00 10.83
CA LEU A 22 -2.87 17.09 11.93
C LEU A 22 -3.68 17.72 13.05
N LYS A 23 -3.72 19.03 13.14
CA LYS A 23 -4.44 19.79 14.19
C LYS A 23 -5.93 19.97 13.96
N GLN A 24 -6.48 19.50 12.85
CA GLN A 24 -7.94 19.58 12.66
C GLN A 24 -8.61 18.45 13.44
N PRO A 25 -9.19 18.72 14.60
CA PRO A 25 -9.84 17.70 15.40
C PRO A 25 -11.07 17.19 14.66
N TYR A 26 -11.16 15.89 14.55
CA TYR A 26 -12.39 15.24 14.18
C TYR A 26 -13.30 15.28 15.41
N ASP A 27 -14.30 16.12 15.36
CA ASP A 27 -15.20 16.29 16.50
C ASP A 27 -16.32 15.24 16.44
N TYR A 28 -16.12 14.15 17.17
CA TYR A 28 -17.07 13.05 17.27
C TYR A 28 -18.38 13.45 17.96
N THR A 29 -18.46 14.64 18.56
CA THR A 29 -19.66 15.12 19.21
C THR A 29 -20.61 15.85 18.27
N LYS A 30 -20.15 16.16 17.04
CA LYS A 30 -20.99 16.87 16.08
C LYS A 30 -21.96 15.94 15.35
N PRO A 31 -23.19 16.41 15.05
CA PRO A 31 -24.25 15.61 14.44
C PRO A 31 -23.88 14.98 13.07
N ASN A 32 -22.92 15.57 12.34
CA ASN A 32 -22.50 15.12 11.00
C ASN A 32 -21.37 14.07 11.03
N TYR A 33 -20.99 13.60 12.19
CA TYR A 33 -19.98 12.57 12.35
C TYR A 33 -20.29 11.29 11.55
N THR A 34 -21.56 10.93 11.42
CA THR A 34 -22.01 9.71 10.74
C THR A 34 -21.64 9.62 9.27
N ASN A 35 -21.29 10.73 8.63
CA ASN A 35 -20.98 10.77 7.20
C ASN A 35 -19.49 10.60 6.88
N MET A 36 -18.66 10.31 7.85
CA MET A 36 -17.20 10.19 7.71
C MET A 36 -16.55 11.36 6.94
N THR A 37 -17.20 12.53 6.97
CA THR A 37 -16.73 13.73 6.29
C THR A 37 -15.60 14.37 7.09
N ASN A 38 -14.51 14.67 6.44
CA ASN A 38 -13.44 15.46 7.03
C ASN A 38 -12.94 16.50 6.01
N GLY A 39 -12.35 17.58 6.49
CA GLY A 39 -11.79 18.64 5.65
C GLY A 39 -10.40 18.34 5.09
N ARG A 40 -9.90 17.12 5.21
CA ARG A 40 -8.57 16.75 4.72
C ARG A 40 -8.55 16.66 3.21
N ARG A 41 -7.46 17.13 2.62
CA ARG A 41 -7.23 17.01 1.19
C ARG A 41 -6.91 15.56 0.85
N HIS A 42 -7.65 14.98 -0.07
CA HIS A 42 -7.26 13.72 -0.68
C HIS A 42 -6.12 13.96 -1.68
N ARG A 43 -5.02 13.26 -1.48
CA ARG A 43 -3.88 13.29 -2.40
C ARG A 43 -4.11 12.23 -3.46
N LEU A 44 -4.27 12.64 -4.71
CA LEU A 44 -4.46 11.72 -5.83
C LEU A 44 -3.13 11.16 -6.32
N ILE A 45 -2.12 12.01 -6.44
CA ILE A 45 -0.76 11.68 -6.88
C ILE A 45 0.20 12.55 -6.07
N ARG A 46 1.32 11.98 -5.65
CA ARG A 46 2.39 12.70 -4.98
C ARG A 46 3.64 12.73 -5.84
N TYR A 47 4.46 13.74 -5.65
CA TYR A 47 5.70 13.89 -6.40
C TYR A 47 6.67 12.69 -6.23
N SER A 48 6.72 12.10 -5.04
CA SER A 48 7.49 10.87 -4.78
C SER A 48 7.05 9.69 -5.64
N GLU A 49 5.75 9.53 -5.88
CA GLU A 49 5.23 8.48 -6.77
C GLU A 49 5.67 8.72 -8.22
N VAL A 50 5.63 9.97 -8.69
CA VAL A 50 6.10 10.33 -10.05
C VAL A 50 7.58 10.00 -10.21
N LEU A 51 8.41 10.27 -9.21
CA LEU A 51 9.83 9.93 -9.22
C LEU A 51 10.05 8.41 -9.27
N LEU A 52 9.29 7.64 -8.49
CA LEU A 52 9.39 6.18 -8.48
C LEU A 52 8.89 5.56 -9.77
N TRP A 53 7.78 6.04 -10.34
CA TRP A 53 7.28 5.58 -11.63
C TRP A 53 8.26 5.87 -12.77
N TYR A 54 8.87 7.06 -12.76
CA TYR A 54 9.93 7.37 -13.72
C TYR A 54 11.09 6.38 -13.59
N ALA A 55 11.58 6.18 -12.37
CA ALA A 55 12.73 5.33 -12.11
C ALA A 55 12.46 3.86 -12.48
N GLU A 56 11.29 3.34 -12.12
CA GLU A 56 10.86 1.99 -12.49
C GLU A 56 10.69 1.83 -14.00
N SER A 57 10.01 2.79 -14.64
CA SER A 57 9.78 2.75 -16.08
C SER A 57 11.08 2.83 -16.88
N ALA A 58 12.01 3.70 -16.48
CA ALA A 58 13.33 3.82 -17.09
C ALA A 58 14.12 2.50 -16.98
N ALA A 59 14.08 1.88 -15.80
CA ALA A 59 14.74 0.60 -15.56
C ALA A 59 14.14 -0.52 -16.43
N ARG A 60 12.81 -0.64 -16.48
CA ARG A 60 12.13 -1.66 -17.31
C ARG A 60 12.30 -1.43 -18.80
N ALA A 61 12.46 -0.19 -19.25
CA ALA A 61 12.67 0.18 -20.63
C ALA A 61 14.15 0.07 -21.08
N GLY A 62 15.08 -0.29 -20.19
CA GLY A 62 16.51 -0.38 -20.49
C GLY A 62 17.15 0.98 -20.80
N MET A 63 16.63 2.07 -20.22
CA MET A 63 17.18 3.42 -20.38
C MET A 63 18.43 3.61 -19.49
N ASP A 64 19.06 4.80 -19.60
CA ASP A 64 20.10 5.19 -18.65
C ASP A 64 19.54 5.27 -17.22
N LEU A 65 20.20 4.58 -16.31
CA LEU A 65 19.76 4.43 -14.92
C LEU A 65 20.24 5.53 -13.98
N THR A 66 21.01 6.49 -14.48
CA THR A 66 21.64 7.54 -13.65
C THR A 66 20.59 8.34 -12.87
N ASP A 67 19.61 8.91 -13.57
CA ASP A 67 18.54 9.66 -12.91
C ASP A 67 17.57 8.76 -12.16
N ALA A 68 17.31 7.56 -12.64
CA ALA A 68 16.47 6.59 -11.96
C ALA A 68 17.02 6.23 -10.57
N LYS A 69 18.30 5.91 -10.46
CA LYS A 69 18.99 5.66 -9.19
C LYS A 69 18.99 6.88 -8.26
N LYS A 70 19.20 8.07 -8.81
CA LYS A 70 19.15 9.33 -8.08
C LYS A 70 17.76 9.56 -7.47
N TYR A 71 16.69 9.34 -8.23
CA TYR A 71 15.32 9.56 -7.76
C TYR A 71 14.91 8.56 -6.70
N LEU A 72 15.26 7.29 -6.85
CA LEU A 72 15.03 6.31 -5.78
C LEU A 72 15.72 6.74 -4.48
N LYS A 73 17.00 7.13 -4.54
CA LYS A 73 17.72 7.66 -3.37
C LYS A 73 17.04 8.88 -2.78
N GLN A 74 16.56 9.80 -3.60
CA GLN A 74 15.87 11.02 -3.16
C GLN A 74 14.61 10.70 -2.35
N VAL A 75 13.79 9.76 -2.81
CA VAL A 75 12.60 9.33 -2.10
C VAL A 75 12.98 8.67 -0.77
N ARG A 76 13.89 7.73 -0.79
CA ARG A 76 14.33 6.98 0.40
C ARG A 76 15.00 7.85 1.46
N LYS A 77 15.84 8.79 1.06
CA LYS A 77 16.56 9.70 1.99
C LYS A 77 15.63 10.47 2.93
N ARG A 78 14.39 10.69 2.53
CA ARG A 78 13.39 11.35 3.37
C ARG A 78 12.88 10.44 4.49
N ALA A 79 12.83 9.14 4.25
CA ALA A 79 12.10 8.19 5.09
C ALA A 79 13.01 7.29 5.93
N VAL A 80 14.20 6.96 5.44
CA VAL A 80 15.09 5.98 6.08
C VAL A 80 16.52 6.48 6.20
N THR A 81 17.20 6.07 7.28
CA THR A 81 18.59 6.43 7.53
C THR A 81 19.54 5.76 6.53
N ASP A 82 19.38 4.47 6.31
CA ASP A 82 20.09 3.71 5.28
C ASP A 82 19.35 3.76 3.95
N TYR A 83 19.39 4.92 3.30
CA TYR A 83 18.69 5.14 2.04
C TYR A 83 19.40 4.57 0.81
N GLU A 84 20.67 4.17 0.95
CA GLU A 84 21.47 3.66 -0.16
C GLU A 84 21.31 2.15 -0.40
N ASN A 85 20.94 1.40 0.63
CA ASN A 85 20.76 -0.05 0.54
C ASN A 85 19.28 -0.42 0.53
N VAL A 86 18.89 -1.32 -0.36
CA VAL A 86 17.51 -1.81 -0.49
C VAL A 86 17.51 -3.32 -0.38
N THR A 87 16.60 -3.85 0.42
CA THR A 87 16.28 -5.27 0.41
C THR A 87 15.24 -5.53 -0.67
N LEU A 88 15.60 -6.33 -1.65
CA LEU A 88 14.77 -6.69 -2.80
C LEU A 88 13.72 -7.75 -2.44
N SER A 89 12.81 -8.04 -3.37
CA SER A 89 11.73 -9.02 -3.18
C SER A 89 12.22 -10.44 -2.92
N ASP A 90 13.42 -10.79 -3.37
CA ASP A 90 14.09 -12.08 -3.12
C ASP A 90 14.83 -12.15 -1.77
N GLY A 91 14.82 -11.05 -0.99
CA GLY A 91 15.49 -10.92 0.29
C GLY A 91 16.96 -10.48 0.21
N THR A 92 17.53 -10.29 -0.97
CA THR A 92 18.90 -9.79 -1.11
C THR A 92 18.97 -8.29 -0.85
N THR A 93 20.06 -7.83 -0.23
CA THR A 93 20.29 -6.40 -0.01
C THR A 93 21.34 -5.90 -0.96
N VAL A 94 21.02 -4.87 -1.75
CA VAL A 94 21.86 -4.31 -2.79
C VAL A 94 21.98 -2.79 -2.63
N LYS A 95 23.18 -2.26 -2.84
CA LYS A 95 23.41 -0.83 -2.90
C LYS A 95 22.85 -0.27 -4.20
N ILE A 96 22.07 0.82 -4.15
CA ILE A 96 21.36 1.39 -5.32
C ILE A 96 22.31 1.65 -6.49
N ASP A 97 23.52 2.17 -6.23
CA ASP A 97 24.48 2.44 -7.29
C ASP A 97 24.95 1.19 -8.06
N ALA A 98 24.95 0.03 -7.40
CA ALA A 98 25.37 -1.24 -7.97
C ALA A 98 24.23 -2.02 -8.63
N MET A 99 22.97 -1.56 -8.54
CA MET A 99 21.81 -2.28 -9.07
C MET A 99 21.85 -2.41 -10.58
N SER A 100 21.49 -3.59 -11.06
CA SER A 100 21.05 -3.82 -12.44
C SER A 100 19.71 -3.14 -12.72
N ALA A 101 19.26 -3.13 -13.96
CA ALA A 101 17.96 -2.60 -14.35
C ALA A 101 16.81 -3.34 -13.64
N ASP A 102 16.83 -4.67 -13.63
CA ASP A 102 15.80 -5.48 -13.00
C ASP A 102 15.76 -5.26 -11.48
N GLN A 103 16.91 -5.20 -10.83
CA GLN A 103 17.01 -4.91 -9.41
C GLN A 103 16.50 -3.50 -9.06
N LEU A 104 16.78 -2.52 -9.91
CA LEU A 104 16.29 -1.16 -9.72
C LEU A 104 14.78 -1.07 -9.90
N ALA A 105 14.23 -1.77 -10.88
CA ALA A 105 12.78 -1.85 -11.09
C ALA A 105 12.08 -2.48 -9.89
N ASP A 106 12.59 -3.60 -9.36
CA ASP A 106 12.07 -4.25 -8.16
C ASP A 106 12.17 -3.32 -6.93
N ALA A 107 13.32 -2.67 -6.74
CA ALA A 107 13.50 -1.72 -5.64
C ALA A 107 12.53 -0.54 -5.70
N CYS A 108 12.29 0.01 -6.89
CA CYS A 108 11.31 1.10 -7.09
C CYS A 108 9.88 0.63 -6.81
N TYR A 109 9.53 -0.57 -7.27
CA TYR A 109 8.23 -1.18 -7.01
C TYR A 109 7.98 -1.40 -5.51
N ILE A 110 8.98 -1.92 -4.77
CA ILE A 110 8.91 -2.09 -3.32
C ILE A 110 8.75 -0.74 -2.62
N GLU A 111 9.60 0.24 -2.96
CA GLU A 111 9.56 1.57 -2.36
C GLU A 111 8.23 2.28 -2.62
N HIS A 112 7.66 2.14 -3.83
CA HIS A 112 6.33 2.65 -4.13
C HIS A 112 5.26 2.06 -3.20
N GLY A 113 5.35 0.77 -2.89
CA GLY A 113 4.46 0.12 -1.92
C GLY A 113 4.52 0.77 -0.53
N TRP A 114 5.72 1.05 -0.03
CA TRP A 114 5.91 1.75 1.24
C TRP A 114 5.42 3.19 1.19
N GLU A 115 5.68 3.88 0.09
CA GLU A 115 5.30 5.29 -0.09
C GLU A 115 3.78 5.49 -0.11
N VAL A 116 3.02 4.56 -0.67
CA VAL A 116 1.56 4.65 -0.76
C VAL A 116 0.81 3.90 0.34
N ALA A 117 1.53 3.23 1.23
CA ALA A 117 0.92 2.45 2.31
C ALA A 117 -0.07 3.30 3.13
N GLY A 118 -1.29 2.82 3.28
CA GLY A 118 -2.36 3.52 4.00
C GLY A 118 -3.02 4.66 3.23
N GLN A 119 -2.64 4.91 1.99
CA GLN A 119 -3.29 5.94 1.16
C GLN A 119 -4.30 5.31 0.22
N TRP A 120 -5.56 5.63 0.41
CA TRP A 120 -6.68 4.96 -0.25
C TRP A 120 -6.58 4.95 -1.78
N THR A 121 -6.44 6.12 -2.39
CA THR A 121 -6.46 6.26 -3.86
C THR A 121 -5.26 5.57 -4.50
N GLN A 122 -4.08 5.77 -3.94
CA GLN A 122 -2.84 5.23 -4.45
C GLN A 122 -2.77 3.69 -4.28
N MET A 123 -3.37 3.15 -3.23
CA MET A 123 -3.46 1.69 -3.06
C MET A 123 -4.31 1.05 -4.16
N VAL A 124 -5.37 1.71 -4.63
CA VAL A 124 -6.17 1.24 -5.76
C VAL A 124 -5.35 1.23 -7.05
N THR A 125 -4.57 2.30 -7.30
CA THR A 125 -3.68 2.37 -8.47
C THR A 125 -2.63 1.27 -8.43
N ARG A 126 -2.00 1.04 -7.27
CA ARG A 126 -1.04 -0.06 -7.11
C ARG A 126 -1.67 -1.42 -7.36
N ARG A 127 -2.91 -1.64 -6.93
CA ARG A 127 -3.64 -2.88 -7.22
C ARG A 127 -3.82 -3.11 -8.71
N ALA A 128 -4.09 -2.05 -9.47
CA ALA A 128 -4.17 -2.12 -10.93
C ALA A 128 -2.80 -2.44 -11.56
N ASP A 129 -1.71 -1.91 -11.00
CA ASP A 129 -0.35 -2.23 -11.45
C ASP A 129 0.00 -3.70 -11.17
N GLU A 130 -0.33 -4.20 -9.98
CA GLU A 130 -0.14 -5.62 -9.63
C GLU A 130 -0.89 -6.55 -10.60
N LEU A 131 -2.10 -6.17 -11.01
CA LEU A 131 -2.87 -6.92 -12.02
C LEU A 131 -2.17 -6.90 -13.38
N ARG A 132 -1.75 -5.74 -13.87
CA ARG A 132 -1.08 -5.60 -15.18
C ARG A 132 0.27 -6.29 -15.25
N MET A 133 0.97 -6.41 -14.12
CA MET A 133 2.29 -7.02 -14.02
C MET A 133 2.23 -8.51 -13.63
N ASP A 134 1.03 -9.09 -13.49
CA ASP A 134 0.82 -10.47 -13.06
C ASP A 134 1.41 -10.79 -11.67
N GLU A 135 1.43 -9.80 -10.79
CA GLU A 135 2.00 -9.92 -9.44
C GLU A 135 0.94 -10.25 -8.36
N LEU A 136 -0.35 -10.24 -8.70
CA LEU A 136 -1.42 -10.38 -7.71
C LEU A 136 -1.36 -11.69 -6.95
N LYS A 137 -1.20 -12.82 -7.66
CA LYS A 137 -1.13 -14.14 -7.01
C LYS A 137 0.11 -14.27 -6.17
N LYS A 138 1.26 -13.85 -6.67
CA LYS A 138 2.54 -13.86 -5.95
C LYS A 138 2.44 -13.05 -4.65
N ASN A 139 1.89 -11.84 -4.71
CA ASN A 139 1.69 -10.99 -3.54
C ASN A 139 0.67 -11.58 -2.56
N PHE A 140 -0.38 -12.23 -3.07
CA PHE A 140 -1.34 -12.94 -2.24
C PHE A 140 -0.66 -14.10 -1.48
N ASP A 141 0.07 -14.95 -2.18
CA ASP A 141 0.77 -16.11 -1.60
C ASP A 141 1.80 -15.64 -0.55
N TYR A 142 2.58 -14.60 -0.88
CA TYR A 142 3.51 -13.99 0.06
C TYR A 142 2.81 -13.47 1.32
N ARG A 143 1.69 -12.76 1.16
CA ARG A 143 0.91 -12.22 2.27
C ARG A 143 0.34 -13.32 3.17
N VAL A 144 -0.14 -14.42 2.60
CA VAL A 144 -0.65 -15.56 3.37
C VAL A 144 0.48 -16.26 4.13
N ALA A 145 1.62 -16.48 3.47
CA ALA A 145 2.79 -17.12 4.08
C ALA A 145 3.42 -16.26 5.20
N ASN A 146 3.40 -14.94 5.03
CA ASN A 146 4.03 -13.97 5.93
C ASN A 146 3.02 -13.11 6.70
N ALA A 147 1.78 -13.54 6.83
CA ALA A 147 0.74 -12.78 7.50
C ALA A 147 1.15 -12.50 8.96
N PRO A 148 1.28 -11.23 9.38
CA PRO A 148 1.61 -10.90 10.75
C PRO A 148 0.47 -11.34 11.67
N ILE A 149 0.81 -12.01 12.76
CA ILE A 149 -0.16 -12.31 13.82
C ILE A 149 -0.09 -11.18 14.83
N VAL A 150 -1.07 -10.29 14.78
CA VAL A 150 -1.19 -9.22 15.76
C VAL A 150 -1.82 -9.78 17.02
N VAL A 151 -1.12 -9.62 18.12
CA VAL A 151 -1.60 -10.00 19.46
C VAL A 151 -2.03 -8.74 20.19
N ALA A 152 -3.27 -8.74 20.66
CA ALA A 152 -3.82 -7.69 21.50
C ALA A 152 -4.09 -8.24 22.91
N LYS A 153 -4.32 -7.37 23.88
CA LYS A 153 -4.77 -7.77 25.19
C LYS A 153 -6.28 -7.54 25.32
N ASP A 154 -6.99 -8.51 25.87
CA ASP A 154 -8.39 -8.35 26.25
C ASP A 154 -8.55 -7.45 27.48
N ALA A 155 -9.79 -7.19 27.89
CA ALA A 155 -10.09 -6.38 29.07
C ALA A 155 -9.55 -6.98 30.39
N LYS A 156 -9.20 -8.27 30.41
CA LYS A 156 -8.63 -8.98 31.55
C LYS A 156 -7.10 -9.05 31.49
N GLY A 157 -6.49 -8.51 30.43
CA GLY A 157 -5.05 -8.52 30.22
C GLY A 157 -4.49 -9.77 29.52
N ASN A 158 -5.35 -10.73 29.11
CA ASN A 158 -4.92 -11.93 28.41
C ASN A 158 -4.61 -11.59 26.94
N GLU A 159 -3.60 -12.25 26.38
CA GLU A 159 -3.27 -12.13 24.97
C GLU A 159 -4.30 -12.84 24.08
N VAL A 160 -4.80 -12.11 23.08
CA VAL A 160 -5.74 -12.62 22.08
C VAL A 160 -5.24 -12.29 20.69
N LYS A 161 -5.34 -13.25 19.78
CA LYS A 161 -4.99 -13.02 18.36
C LYS A 161 -6.08 -12.19 17.69
N VAL A 162 -5.67 -11.19 16.93
CA VAL A 162 -6.61 -10.38 16.14
C VAL A 162 -7.21 -11.21 15.02
N LYS A 163 -8.52 -11.22 14.91
CA LYS A 163 -9.29 -12.07 13.99
C LYS A 163 -8.86 -11.89 12.54
N GLU A 164 -8.60 -10.66 12.11
CA GLU A 164 -8.20 -10.34 10.75
C GLU A 164 -6.85 -10.95 10.38
N SER A 165 -5.91 -10.95 11.32
CA SER A 165 -4.60 -11.60 11.11
C SER A 165 -4.75 -13.11 10.89
N VAL A 166 -5.66 -13.74 11.63
CA VAL A 166 -5.97 -15.17 11.47
C VAL A 166 -6.67 -15.43 10.14
N SER A 167 -7.60 -14.55 9.74
CA SER A 167 -8.32 -14.66 8.47
C SER A 167 -7.37 -14.55 7.27
N VAL A 168 -6.42 -13.64 7.30
CA VAL A 168 -5.41 -13.49 6.24
C VAL A 168 -4.59 -14.75 6.07
N LYS A 169 -4.12 -15.33 7.18
CA LYS A 169 -3.33 -16.58 7.16
C LYS A 169 -4.09 -17.77 6.56
N ASN A 170 -5.41 -17.81 6.75
CA ASN A 170 -6.27 -18.88 6.28
C ASN A 170 -6.96 -18.55 4.93
N SER A 171 -6.58 -17.47 4.28
CA SER A 171 -7.16 -17.10 2.99
C SER A 171 -6.72 -18.04 1.87
N THR A 172 -7.61 -18.29 0.92
CA THR A 172 -7.36 -19.11 -0.26
C THR A 172 -7.50 -18.27 -1.52
N TRP A 173 -6.61 -18.45 -2.48
CA TRP A 173 -6.71 -17.78 -3.77
C TRP A 173 -7.92 -18.31 -4.55
N GLN A 174 -8.80 -17.41 -4.95
CA GLN A 174 -10.04 -17.74 -5.67
C GLN A 174 -9.92 -17.63 -7.21
N GLY A 175 -8.71 -17.41 -7.71
CA GLY A 175 -8.45 -17.17 -9.12
C GLY A 175 -8.54 -15.70 -9.51
N GLU A 176 -8.03 -15.36 -10.68
CA GLU A 176 -7.96 -13.97 -11.17
C GLU A 176 -9.34 -13.36 -11.42
N ASN A 177 -10.30 -14.18 -11.84
CA ASN A 177 -11.67 -13.71 -12.07
C ASN A 177 -12.36 -13.17 -10.82
N SER A 178 -11.89 -13.55 -9.63
CA SER A 178 -12.43 -13.03 -8.35
C SER A 178 -12.07 -11.58 -8.08
N ILE A 179 -11.15 -11.01 -8.85
CA ILE A 179 -10.72 -9.61 -8.73
C ILE A 179 -11.78 -8.66 -9.28
N TYR A 180 -12.54 -9.13 -10.24
CA TYR A 180 -13.57 -8.34 -10.89
C TYR A 180 -14.91 -8.47 -10.15
N CYS A 181 -15.60 -7.35 -10.00
CA CYS A 181 -16.97 -7.39 -9.51
C CYS A 181 -17.84 -8.23 -10.47
N PRO A 182 -18.72 -9.09 -9.94
CA PRO A 182 -19.65 -9.80 -10.77
C PRO A 182 -20.60 -8.81 -11.48
N TYR A 183 -21.07 -9.17 -12.64
CA TYR A 183 -22.11 -8.39 -13.31
C TYR A 183 -23.37 -8.33 -12.42
N PRO A 184 -24.11 -7.22 -12.41
CA PRO A 184 -25.40 -7.15 -11.72
C PRO A 184 -26.33 -8.28 -12.18
N THR A 185 -27.01 -8.91 -11.24
CA THR A 185 -27.90 -10.05 -11.55
C THR A 185 -28.94 -9.71 -12.62
N THR A 186 -29.49 -8.49 -12.56
CA THR A 186 -30.44 -7.97 -13.55
C THR A 186 -29.90 -7.92 -14.98
N GLU A 187 -28.59 -7.65 -15.13
CA GLU A 187 -27.94 -7.62 -16.45
C GLU A 187 -27.68 -9.05 -16.96
N VAL A 188 -27.28 -9.95 -16.08
CA VAL A 188 -27.08 -11.37 -16.44
C VAL A 188 -28.37 -12.04 -16.84
N GLU A 189 -29.51 -11.69 -16.21
CA GLU A 189 -30.84 -12.20 -16.55
C GLU A 189 -31.28 -11.74 -17.93
N LYS A 190 -30.99 -10.50 -18.31
CA LYS A 190 -31.38 -9.91 -19.61
C LYS A 190 -30.43 -10.29 -20.74
N ASN A 191 -29.19 -10.59 -20.45
CA ASN A 191 -28.18 -10.91 -21.46
C ASN A 191 -27.48 -12.24 -21.12
N PRO A 192 -27.91 -13.35 -21.74
CA PRO A 192 -27.32 -14.66 -21.47
C PRO A 192 -25.85 -14.79 -21.83
N ASN A 193 -25.30 -13.89 -22.66
CA ASN A 193 -23.87 -13.86 -23.00
C ASN A 193 -22.98 -13.35 -21.86
N LEU A 194 -23.55 -12.76 -20.81
CA LEU A 194 -22.83 -12.34 -19.60
C LEU A 194 -22.70 -13.46 -18.56
N LYS A 195 -23.23 -14.64 -18.81
CA LYS A 195 -23.00 -15.81 -17.95
C LYS A 195 -21.54 -16.24 -18.06
N ARG A 196 -20.84 -16.25 -16.95
CA ARG A 196 -19.47 -16.78 -16.83
C ARG A 196 -19.52 -18.23 -16.38
#